data_f1247ed0f7e0a21b9e49b351718f978d
#
_entry.id   f1247ed0f7e0a21b9e49b351718f978d
#
_cell.length_a   1.000
_cell.length_b   1.000
_cell.length_c   1.000
_cell.angle_alpha   90.00
_cell.angle_beta   90.00
_cell.angle_gamma   90.00
#
_symmetry.space_group_name_H-M   'P 1'
#
loop_
_entity.id
_entity.type
_entity.pdbx_description
1 polymer ?
#
loop_
_entity_poly.entity_id
_entity_poly.type
_entity_poly.pdbx_seq_one_letter_code
_entity_poly.pdbx_strand_id
1 'polypeptide(L)'
;MYLPEKYAVTDRQAQVEFIRKIGWGYLTGIIDDAPFVTHLPFLVVGPHGREKLIAHMARANPHWETFVESKPQLIVFAGPHTYISPSWHASKKVVPTWNYATAHVYGTPVIVDDPEAVYAAQRTLVNHYETEFDSLWRMEDADTGYIEGLLNAIVSFEIPIDQILCKFKMTQSRSAEDRRSVIMALEASNNASANAVAEFEKEYFPELDE
;
A
#
# COMPACT_ATOMS: atom_id res chain seq x y z
N MET A 1 -14.40 4.66 0.11
CA MET A 1 -14.28 4.07 1.48
C MET A 1 -15.12 4.86 2.48
N TYR A 2 -15.76 4.22 3.47
CA TYR A 2 -16.34 4.92 4.64
C TYR A 2 -15.21 5.47 5.52
N LEU A 3 -15.14 6.81 5.64
CA LEU A 3 -14.00 7.52 6.22
C LEU A 3 -14.47 8.58 7.24
N PRO A 4 -14.72 8.19 8.51
CA PRO A 4 -14.97 9.15 9.57
C PRO A 4 -13.78 10.09 9.77
N GLU A 5 -14.04 11.36 9.97
CA GLU A 5 -13.05 12.43 10.10
C GLU A 5 -11.94 12.10 11.13
N LYS A 6 -12.32 11.57 12.30
CA LYS A 6 -11.38 11.19 13.37
C LYS A 6 -10.36 10.10 13.00
N TYR A 7 -10.56 9.40 11.88
CA TYR A 7 -9.66 8.36 11.38
C TYR A 7 -9.05 8.72 10.03
N ALA A 8 -9.45 9.84 9.45
CA ALA A 8 -8.97 10.29 8.17
C ALA A 8 -7.54 10.84 8.29
N VAL A 9 -6.66 10.38 7.40
CA VAL A 9 -5.36 10.99 7.18
C VAL A 9 -5.50 11.92 6.00
N THR A 10 -5.39 13.23 6.22
CA THR A 10 -5.59 14.27 5.19
C THR A 10 -4.30 14.87 4.68
N ASP A 11 -3.21 14.71 5.42
CA ASP A 11 -1.89 15.14 4.99
C ASP A 11 -1.40 14.28 3.81
N ARG A 12 -1.12 14.93 2.68
CA ARG A 12 -0.72 14.25 1.43
C ARG A 12 0.60 13.51 1.59
N GLN A 13 1.55 14.07 2.32
CA GLN A 13 2.85 13.46 2.51
C GLN A 13 2.71 12.16 3.31
N ALA A 14 2.00 12.19 4.43
CA ALA A 14 1.73 10.99 5.24
C ALA A 14 0.98 9.91 4.46
N GLN A 15 0.02 10.28 3.60
CA GLN A 15 -0.68 9.35 2.72
C GLN A 15 0.27 8.66 1.75
N VAL A 16 1.15 9.42 1.10
CA VAL A 16 2.11 8.90 0.11
C VAL A 16 3.19 8.05 0.78
N GLU A 17 3.69 8.47 1.94
CA GLU A 17 4.66 7.70 2.72
C GLU A 17 4.09 6.35 3.17
N PHE A 18 2.83 6.33 3.64
CA PHE A 18 2.14 5.09 3.96
C PHE A 18 2.06 4.15 2.74
N ILE A 19 1.67 4.66 1.56
CA ILE A 19 1.58 3.86 0.34
C ILE A 19 2.96 3.31 -0.05
N ARG A 20 4.02 4.13 0.03
CA ARG A 20 5.41 3.70 -0.23
C ARG A 20 5.86 2.58 0.70
N LYS A 21 5.55 2.72 1.99
CA LYS A 21 5.91 1.73 3.01
C LYS A 21 5.20 0.39 2.80
N ILE A 22 3.94 0.41 2.34
CA ILE A 22 3.19 -0.82 2.08
C ILE A 22 3.63 -1.46 0.75
N GLY A 23 3.79 -0.68 -0.32
CA GLY A 23 4.22 -1.12 -1.65
C GLY A 23 3.31 -2.16 -2.32
N TRP A 24 2.77 -3.13 -1.59
CA TRP A 24 1.90 -4.18 -2.09
C TRP A 24 0.45 -3.73 -2.14
N GLY A 25 -0.17 -3.78 -3.32
CA GLY A 25 -1.52 -3.28 -3.55
C GLY A 25 -2.44 -4.28 -4.25
N TYR A 26 -3.74 -4.03 -4.09
CA TYR A 26 -4.83 -4.80 -4.68
C TYR A 26 -5.50 -3.91 -5.74
N LEU A 27 -5.14 -4.10 -7.01
CA LEU A 27 -5.81 -3.44 -8.13
C LEU A 27 -7.17 -4.10 -8.35
N THR A 28 -8.23 -3.32 -8.30
CA THR A 28 -9.60 -3.81 -8.44
C THR A 28 -10.21 -3.41 -9.77
N GLY A 29 -10.99 -4.27 -10.38
CA GLY A 29 -11.69 -4.00 -11.64
C GLY A 29 -12.93 -4.87 -11.77
N ILE A 30 -13.57 -4.78 -12.94
CA ILE A 30 -14.69 -5.64 -13.34
C ILE A 30 -14.31 -6.35 -14.63
N ILE A 31 -14.38 -7.67 -14.64
CA ILE A 31 -14.15 -8.52 -15.83
C ILE A 31 -15.31 -9.49 -15.91
N ASP A 32 -15.93 -9.60 -17.07
CA ASP A 32 -17.10 -10.46 -17.32
C ASP A 32 -18.23 -10.22 -16.28
N ASP A 33 -18.51 -8.95 -16.00
CA ASP A 33 -19.49 -8.48 -15.01
C ASP A 33 -19.22 -8.94 -13.56
N ALA A 34 -18.04 -9.47 -13.28
CA ALA A 34 -17.62 -9.90 -11.95
C ALA A 34 -16.48 -9.03 -11.38
N PRO A 35 -16.47 -8.75 -10.07
CA PRO A 35 -15.32 -8.13 -9.43
C PRO A 35 -14.04 -8.97 -9.62
N PHE A 36 -12.99 -8.31 -10.06
CA PHE A 36 -11.68 -8.94 -10.29
C PHE A 36 -10.59 -8.19 -9.53
N VAL A 37 -9.62 -8.91 -8.97
CA VAL A 37 -8.53 -8.32 -8.20
C VAL A 37 -7.19 -8.88 -8.66
N THR A 38 -6.26 -7.99 -8.97
CA THR A 38 -4.86 -8.34 -9.24
C THR A 38 -3.97 -7.81 -8.11
N HIS A 39 -3.11 -8.67 -7.58
CA HIS A 39 -2.18 -8.38 -6.49
C HIS A 39 -0.83 -8.02 -7.10
N LEU A 40 -0.32 -6.81 -6.85
CA LEU A 40 0.89 -6.29 -7.48
C LEU A 40 1.73 -5.48 -6.51
N PRO A 41 3.05 -5.46 -6.67
CA PRO A 41 3.89 -4.41 -6.13
C PRO A 41 3.66 -3.11 -6.92
N PHE A 42 3.53 -2.00 -6.21
CA PHE A 42 3.44 -0.66 -6.76
C PHE A 42 4.57 0.20 -6.21
N LEU A 43 5.18 1.00 -7.06
CA LEU A 43 6.14 2.01 -6.63
C LEU A 43 5.56 3.40 -6.89
N VAL A 44 5.59 4.25 -5.85
CA VAL A 44 5.19 5.66 -5.99
C VAL A 44 6.38 6.46 -6.52
N VAL A 45 6.23 7.06 -7.67
CA VAL A 45 7.24 7.92 -8.30
C VAL A 45 6.68 9.32 -8.61
N GLY A 46 7.55 10.26 -8.91
CA GLY A 46 7.18 11.64 -9.27
C GLY A 46 7.29 12.62 -8.10
N PRO A 47 7.23 13.92 -8.42
CA PRO A 47 7.34 14.99 -7.42
C PRO A 47 6.05 15.12 -6.61
N HIS A 48 6.19 15.75 -5.42
CA HIS A 48 5.04 16.03 -4.54
C HIS A 48 3.89 16.73 -5.28
N GLY A 49 2.68 16.21 -5.10
CA GLY A 49 1.46 16.69 -5.75
C GLY A 49 1.26 16.22 -7.20
N ARG A 50 2.22 15.47 -7.76
CA ARG A 50 2.16 14.85 -9.09
C ARG A 50 2.68 13.42 -9.07
N GLU A 51 2.43 12.73 -7.95
CA GLU A 51 2.82 11.34 -7.81
C GLU A 51 2.01 10.45 -8.74
N LYS A 52 2.64 9.38 -9.19
CA LYS A 52 2.00 8.28 -9.90
C LYS A 52 2.49 6.94 -9.34
N LEU A 53 1.66 5.92 -9.47
CA LEU A 53 2.04 4.53 -9.24
C LEU A 53 2.61 3.96 -10.54
N ILE A 54 3.73 3.24 -10.46
CA ILE A 54 4.20 2.38 -11.54
C ILE A 54 4.08 0.93 -11.11
N ALA A 55 3.67 0.06 -12.04
CA ALA A 55 3.54 -1.37 -11.85
C ALA A 55 3.57 -2.10 -13.18
N HIS A 56 3.60 -3.42 -13.13
CA HIS A 56 3.38 -4.29 -14.28
C HIS A 56 2.59 -5.53 -13.89
N MET A 57 2.02 -6.19 -14.88
CA MET A 57 1.39 -7.49 -14.72
C MET A 57 1.75 -8.40 -15.90
N ALA A 58 1.58 -9.71 -15.73
CA ALA A 58 1.72 -10.62 -16.86
C ALA A 58 0.76 -10.26 -18.00
N ARG A 59 1.20 -10.29 -19.24
CA ARG A 59 0.36 -10.00 -20.42
C ARG A 59 -0.82 -10.95 -20.54
N ALA A 60 -0.69 -12.17 -19.99
CA ALA A 60 -1.79 -13.12 -19.91
C ALA A 60 -2.87 -12.79 -18.86
N ASN A 61 -2.62 -11.83 -17.96
CA ASN A 61 -3.63 -11.38 -17.00
C ASN A 61 -4.61 -10.42 -17.72
N PRO A 62 -5.91 -10.74 -17.81
CA PRO A 62 -6.85 -9.94 -18.59
C PRO A 62 -7.16 -8.56 -17.97
N HIS A 63 -6.70 -8.26 -16.76
CA HIS A 63 -7.05 -7.02 -16.06
C HIS A 63 -6.63 -5.77 -16.82
N TRP A 64 -5.46 -5.78 -17.48
CA TRP A 64 -4.98 -4.63 -18.26
C TRP A 64 -5.89 -4.28 -19.45
N GLU A 65 -6.68 -5.21 -19.95
CA GLU A 65 -7.62 -4.97 -21.05
C GLU A 65 -8.75 -4.00 -20.63
N THR A 66 -9.02 -3.91 -19.32
CA THR A 66 -9.99 -2.95 -18.78
C THR A 66 -9.50 -1.50 -18.81
N PHE A 67 -8.19 -1.27 -19.01
CA PHE A 67 -7.59 0.06 -19.03
C PHE A 67 -7.96 0.87 -20.28
N VAL A 68 -8.32 0.20 -21.38
CA VAL A 68 -8.75 0.85 -22.64
C VAL A 68 -10.01 1.70 -22.48
N GLU A 69 -10.82 1.45 -21.45
CA GLU A 69 -11.99 2.25 -21.15
C GLU A 69 -11.67 3.63 -20.55
N SER A 70 -10.41 3.91 -20.25
CA SER A 70 -9.95 5.15 -19.61
C SER A 70 -10.74 5.53 -18.36
N LYS A 71 -11.15 4.54 -17.59
CA LYS A 71 -11.89 4.71 -16.34
C LYS A 71 -10.93 4.63 -15.14
N PRO A 72 -11.20 5.40 -14.08
CA PRO A 72 -10.44 5.29 -12.85
C PRO A 72 -10.53 3.88 -12.28
N GLN A 73 -9.41 3.34 -11.84
CA GLN A 73 -9.31 2.09 -11.08
C GLN A 73 -9.11 2.39 -9.61
N LEU A 74 -9.46 1.46 -8.75
CA LEU A 74 -9.17 1.52 -7.32
C LEU A 74 -8.02 0.56 -7.00
N ILE A 75 -7.01 1.10 -6.32
CA ILE A 75 -5.93 0.31 -5.73
C ILE A 75 -6.06 0.41 -4.20
N VAL A 76 -6.14 -0.74 -3.53
CA VAL A 76 -6.20 -0.82 -2.07
C VAL A 76 -4.84 -1.22 -1.53
N PHE A 77 -4.29 -0.40 -0.65
CA PHE A 77 -3.11 -0.72 0.16
C PHE A 77 -3.58 -1.05 1.57
N ALA A 78 -3.41 -2.32 1.97
CA ALA A 78 -3.78 -2.80 3.30
C ALA A 78 -2.54 -2.84 4.19
N GLY A 79 -2.51 -1.98 5.20
CA GLY A 79 -1.45 -1.92 6.18
C GLY A 79 -1.69 -2.83 7.39
N PRO A 80 -0.98 -2.59 8.51
CA PRO A 80 -1.12 -3.37 9.72
C PRO A 80 -2.57 -3.39 10.22
N HIS A 81 -3.02 -4.53 10.69
CA HIS A 81 -4.35 -4.71 11.27
C HIS A 81 -4.37 -5.84 12.29
N THR A 82 -5.14 -5.66 13.36
CA THR A 82 -5.34 -6.69 14.38
C THR A 82 -6.61 -6.45 15.18
N TYR A 83 -7.10 -7.50 15.81
CA TYR A 83 -8.16 -7.44 16.82
C TYR A 83 -7.66 -6.76 18.10
N ILE A 84 -8.52 -5.95 18.73
CA ILE A 84 -8.26 -5.28 20.01
C ILE A 84 -9.24 -5.79 21.05
N SER A 85 -8.70 -6.45 22.08
CA SER A 85 -9.51 -6.99 23.19
C SER A 85 -9.89 -5.88 24.18
N PRO A 86 -11.14 -5.87 24.68
CA PRO A 86 -11.53 -5.02 25.80
C PRO A 86 -10.69 -5.25 27.07
N SER A 87 -10.16 -6.45 27.26
CA SER A 87 -9.34 -6.79 28.42
C SER A 87 -8.01 -6.06 28.48
N TRP A 88 -7.55 -5.50 27.36
CA TRP A 88 -6.29 -4.75 27.26
C TRP A 88 -6.42 -3.27 27.66
N HIS A 89 -7.66 -2.78 27.81
CA HIS A 89 -7.90 -1.42 28.24
C HIS A 89 -7.92 -1.29 29.76
N ALA A 90 -7.43 -0.16 30.27
CA ALA A 90 -7.60 0.21 31.68
C ALA A 90 -9.08 0.54 31.98
N SER A 91 -9.77 1.18 31.05
CA SER A 91 -11.19 1.50 31.12
C SER A 91 -12.07 0.25 30.97
N LYS A 92 -13.21 0.23 31.71
CA LYS A 92 -14.21 -0.86 31.63
C LYS A 92 -15.34 -0.57 30.63
N LYS A 93 -15.40 0.65 30.05
CA LYS A 93 -16.45 1.05 29.08
C LYS A 93 -15.94 0.93 27.65
N VAL A 94 -15.56 -0.28 27.29
CA VAL A 94 -15.00 -0.61 25.97
C VAL A 94 -15.64 -1.88 25.41
N VAL A 95 -15.61 -1.99 24.08
CA VAL A 95 -16.08 -3.16 23.33
C VAL A 95 -14.97 -3.66 22.39
N PRO A 96 -15.02 -4.92 21.95
CA PRO A 96 -14.09 -5.43 20.97
C PRO A 96 -14.09 -4.60 19.69
N THR A 97 -12.90 -4.44 19.09
CA THR A 97 -12.77 -3.75 17.81
C THR A 97 -11.58 -4.28 17.02
N TRP A 98 -11.38 -3.75 15.81
CA TRP A 98 -10.17 -3.92 15.02
C TRP A 98 -9.47 -2.60 14.84
N ASN A 99 -8.15 -2.59 15.04
CA ASN A 99 -7.28 -1.52 14.56
C ASN A 99 -6.75 -1.91 13.19
N TYR A 100 -6.67 -0.94 12.29
CA TYR A 100 -6.15 -1.13 10.94
C TYR A 100 -5.78 0.20 10.28
N ALA A 101 -4.81 0.14 9.39
CA ALA A 101 -4.44 1.21 8.49
C ALA A 101 -4.69 0.78 7.04
N THR A 102 -5.23 1.67 6.21
CA THR A 102 -5.46 1.38 4.78
C THR A 102 -5.50 2.65 3.95
N ALA A 103 -5.05 2.57 2.70
CA ALA A 103 -5.23 3.62 1.71
C ALA A 103 -5.95 3.07 0.47
N HIS A 104 -6.89 3.85 -0.04
CA HIS A 104 -7.56 3.66 -1.33
C HIS A 104 -7.05 4.72 -2.28
N VAL A 105 -6.37 4.31 -3.33
CA VAL A 105 -5.87 5.19 -4.38
C VAL A 105 -6.75 5.04 -5.61
N TYR A 106 -7.13 6.17 -6.18
CA TYR A 106 -7.90 6.22 -7.43
C TYR A 106 -7.07 6.94 -8.48
N GLY A 107 -7.08 6.40 -9.68
CA GLY A 107 -6.44 6.99 -10.85
C GLY A 107 -6.73 6.19 -12.12
N THR A 108 -6.53 6.81 -13.26
CA THR A 108 -6.76 6.17 -14.55
C THR A 108 -5.44 5.56 -15.06
N PRO A 109 -5.37 4.23 -15.23
CA PRO A 109 -4.16 3.58 -15.74
C PRO A 109 -3.82 4.03 -17.17
N VAL A 110 -2.53 4.17 -17.42
CA VAL A 110 -1.96 4.44 -18.75
C VAL A 110 -0.95 3.34 -19.04
N ILE A 111 -1.16 2.60 -20.13
CA ILE A 111 -0.22 1.56 -20.58
C ILE A 111 1.06 2.24 -21.07
N VAL A 112 2.20 1.69 -20.68
CA VAL A 112 3.53 2.07 -21.15
C VAL A 112 3.98 0.99 -22.11
N ASP A 113 4.04 1.31 -23.40
CA ASP A 113 4.34 0.38 -24.50
C ASP A 113 5.64 0.74 -25.26
N ASP A 114 6.23 1.92 -25.00
CA ASP A 114 7.58 2.21 -25.46
C ASP A 114 8.62 1.32 -24.77
N PRO A 115 9.41 0.51 -25.52
CA PRO A 115 10.33 -0.47 -24.93
C PRO A 115 11.37 0.15 -23.98
N GLU A 116 11.89 1.34 -24.28
CA GLU A 116 12.86 2.01 -23.41
C GLU A 116 12.22 2.47 -22.11
N ALA A 117 10.99 2.99 -22.18
CA ALA A 117 10.22 3.38 -20.98
C ALA A 117 9.83 2.17 -20.14
N VAL A 118 9.44 1.03 -20.75
CA VAL A 118 9.18 -0.23 -20.05
C VAL A 118 10.43 -0.70 -19.31
N TYR A 119 11.58 -0.74 -19.99
CA TYR A 119 12.86 -1.12 -19.37
C TYR A 119 13.20 -0.19 -18.19
N ALA A 120 13.07 1.13 -18.37
CA ALA A 120 13.36 2.10 -17.33
C ALA A 120 12.43 1.97 -16.11
N ALA A 121 11.14 1.70 -16.33
CA ALA A 121 10.18 1.45 -15.26
C ALA A 121 10.53 0.19 -14.46
N GLN A 122 10.85 -0.91 -15.14
CA GLN A 122 11.24 -2.16 -14.49
C GLN A 122 12.56 -2.01 -13.72
N ARG A 123 13.56 -1.34 -14.30
CA ARG A 123 14.82 -1.05 -13.62
C ARG A 123 14.60 -0.23 -12.35
N THR A 124 13.70 0.75 -12.39
CA THR A 124 13.36 1.56 -11.22
C THR A 124 12.73 0.71 -10.11
N LEU A 125 11.80 -0.18 -10.45
CA LEU A 125 11.17 -1.12 -9.53
C LEU A 125 12.20 -2.08 -8.90
N VAL A 126 13.03 -2.70 -9.73
CA VAL A 126 14.09 -3.63 -9.29
C VAL A 126 15.06 -2.94 -8.35
N ASN A 127 15.61 -1.79 -8.75
CA ASN A 127 16.57 -1.05 -7.94
C ASN A 127 15.99 -0.64 -6.58
N HIS A 128 14.70 -0.30 -6.52
CA HIS A 128 14.05 0.02 -5.25
C HIS A 128 14.08 -1.17 -4.29
N TYR A 129 13.59 -2.32 -4.73
CA TYR A 129 13.52 -3.51 -3.87
C TYR A 129 14.89 -4.12 -3.57
N GLU A 130 15.81 -4.17 -4.53
CA GLU A 130 17.17 -4.65 -4.28
C GLU A 130 17.91 -3.78 -3.23
N THR A 131 17.66 -2.47 -3.25
CA THR A 131 18.22 -1.55 -2.24
C THR A 131 17.64 -1.82 -0.84
N GLU A 132 16.35 -2.15 -0.72
CA GLU A 132 15.73 -2.49 0.56
C GLU A 132 16.33 -3.75 1.21
N PHE A 133 16.85 -4.68 0.38
CA PHE A 133 17.48 -5.92 0.84
C PHE A 133 19.01 -5.87 0.85
N ASP A 134 19.62 -4.67 0.73
CA ASP A 134 21.08 -4.48 0.63
C ASP A 134 21.72 -5.34 -0.49
N SER A 135 20.96 -5.67 -1.53
CA SER A 135 21.41 -6.46 -2.67
C SER A 135 22.18 -5.59 -3.66
N LEU A 136 23.20 -6.19 -4.28
CA LEU A 136 23.98 -5.54 -5.34
C LEU A 136 23.53 -5.94 -6.74
N TRP A 137 22.54 -6.85 -6.85
CA TRP A 137 22.05 -7.32 -8.13
C TRP A 137 21.35 -6.20 -8.92
N ARG A 138 21.57 -6.20 -10.24
CA ARG A 138 20.97 -5.23 -11.16
C ARG A 138 20.43 -5.96 -12.40
N MET A 139 19.48 -5.36 -13.08
CA MET A 139 18.96 -5.92 -14.34
C MET A 139 20.05 -6.13 -15.39
N GLU A 140 21.08 -5.28 -15.39
CA GLU A 140 22.22 -5.34 -16.30
C GLU A 140 23.15 -6.55 -16.04
N ASP A 141 23.02 -7.21 -14.88
CA ASP A 141 23.78 -8.43 -14.54
C ASP A 141 23.20 -9.69 -15.20
N ALA A 142 21.96 -9.60 -15.69
CA ALA A 142 21.30 -10.71 -16.38
C ALA A 142 21.56 -10.68 -17.89
N ASP A 143 21.34 -11.83 -18.55
CA ASP A 143 21.41 -11.91 -20.01
C ASP A 143 20.38 -10.98 -20.69
N THR A 144 20.85 -10.15 -21.62
CA THR A 144 20.03 -9.13 -22.27
C THR A 144 18.84 -9.73 -23.02
N GLY A 145 19.06 -10.82 -23.78
CA GLY A 145 17.98 -11.47 -24.55
C GLY A 145 16.93 -12.11 -23.64
N TYR A 146 17.37 -12.62 -22.49
CA TYR A 146 16.46 -13.14 -21.47
C TYR A 146 15.58 -12.02 -20.88
N ILE A 147 16.17 -10.88 -20.51
CA ILE A 147 15.42 -9.72 -20.00
C ILE A 147 14.43 -9.20 -21.04
N GLU A 148 14.85 -9.03 -22.31
CA GLU A 148 13.94 -8.60 -23.38
C GLU A 148 12.75 -9.55 -23.55
N GLY A 149 12.99 -10.85 -23.47
CA GLY A 149 11.92 -11.87 -23.51
C GLY A 149 10.92 -11.71 -22.37
N LEU A 150 11.39 -11.44 -21.15
CA LEU A 150 10.53 -11.20 -19.98
C LEU A 150 9.75 -9.89 -20.10
N LEU A 151 10.37 -8.81 -20.59
CA LEU A 151 9.70 -7.53 -20.78
C LEU A 151 8.58 -7.62 -21.82
N ASN A 152 8.71 -8.43 -22.83
CA ASN A 152 7.65 -8.70 -23.82
C ASN A 152 6.46 -9.49 -23.22
N ALA A 153 6.68 -10.26 -22.15
CA ALA A 153 5.66 -11.07 -21.50
C ALA A 153 4.84 -10.29 -20.45
N ILE A 154 5.15 -9.02 -20.22
CA ILE A 154 4.42 -8.17 -19.28
C ILE A 154 3.68 -7.03 -19.98
N VAL A 155 2.76 -6.41 -19.24
CA VAL A 155 2.18 -5.09 -19.54
C VAL A 155 2.61 -4.16 -18.44
N SER A 156 3.43 -3.17 -18.78
CA SER A 156 3.85 -2.10 -17.89
C SER A 156 2.81 -0.96 -17.95
N PHE A 157 2.52 -0.35 -16.82
CA PHE A 157 1.56 0.76 -16.76
C PHE A 157 1.89 1.70 -15.62
N GLU A 158 1.36 2.90 -15.73
CA GLU A 158 1.41 3.91 -14.69
C GLU A 158 0.00 4.41 -14.36
N ILE A 159 -0.20 4.84 -13.12
CA ILE A 159 -1.47 5.38 -12.66
C ILE A 159 -1.19 6.73 -11.99
N PRO A 160 -1.45 7.86 -12.67
CA PRO A 160 -1.49 9.17 -12.00
C PRO A 160 -2.45 9.12 -10.80
N ILE A 161 -2.01 9.63 -9.66
CA ILE A 161 -2.82 9.59 -8.44
C ILE A 161 -3.78 10.76 -8.41
N ASP A 162 -5.05 10.51 -8.74
CA ASP A 162 -6.11 11.51 -8.74
C ASP A 162 -6.65 11.77 -7.33
N GLN A 163 -6.85 10.70 -6.54
CA GLN A 163 -7.37 10.79 -5.19
C GLN A 163 -6.76 9.72 -4.28
N ILE A 164 -6.51 10.09 -3.03
CA ILE A 164 -6.21 9.16 -1.94
C ILE A 164 -7.27 9.32 -0.85
N LEU A 165 -7.86 8.20 -0.43
CA LEU A 165 -8.61 8.09 0.82
C LEU A 165 -7.78 7.24 1.78
N CYS A 166 -7.23 7.83 2.83
CA CYS A 166 -6.36 7.13 3.77
C CYS A 166 -6.98 7.14 5.17
N LYS A 167 -6.95 5.99 5.85
CA LYS A 167 -7.60 5.75 7.12
C LYS A 167 -6.69 5.00 8.07
N PHE A 168 -6.40 5.63 9.22
CA PHE A 168 -5.75 4.99 10.35
C PHE A 168 -6.75 4.88 11.50
N LYS A 169 -7.42 3.74 11.61
CA LYS A 169 -8.30 3.43 12.73
C LYS A 169 -7.50 2.67 13.78
N MET A 170 -6.94 3.42 14.70
CA MET A 170 -6.19 2.92 15.85
C MET A 170 -6.94 3.25 17.15
N THR A 171 -6.27 3.24 18.28
CA THR A 171 -6.84 3.61 19.59
C THR A 171 -6.77 5.11 19.87
N GLN A 172 -6.49 5.96 18.89
CA GLN A 172 -6.26 7.42 19.04
C GLN A 172 -7.41 8.20 19.69
N SER A 173 -8.62 7.65 19.73
CA SER A 173 -9.76 8.27 20.40
C SER A 173 -9.91 7.87 21.88
N ARG A 174 -8.98 7.10 22.43
CA ARG A 174 -8.96 6.64 23.81
C ARG A 174 -8.05 7.51 24.67
N SER A 175 -8.17 7.37 26.01
CA SER A 175 -7.24 8.02 26.93
C SER A 175 -5.80 7.53 26.70
N ALA A 176 -4.81 8.35 27.07
CA ALA A 176 -3.39 7.95 26.98
C ALA A 176 -3.11 6.67 27.78
N GLU A 177 -3.78 6.47 28.93
CA GLU A 177 -3.67 5.27 29.74
C GLU A 177 -4.19 4.03 28.98
N ASP A 178 -5.37 4.10 28.36
CA ASP A 178 -5.91 3.01 27.56
C ASP A 178 -5.00 2.69 26.36
N ARG A 179 -4.48 3.73 25.68
CA ARG A 179 -3.61 3.56 24.53
C ARG A 179 -2.30 2.85 24.91
N ARG A 180 -1.62 3.31 25.98
CA ARG A 180 -0.42 2.64 26.50
C ARG A 180 -0.68 1.20 26.89
N SER A 181 -1.78 0.93 27.61
CA SER A 181 -2.15 -0.43 28.02
C SER A 181 -2.41 -1.36 26.84
N VAL A 182 -3.07 -0.88 25.79
CA VAL A 182 -3.30 -1.65 24.55
C VAL A 182 -1.99 -1.91 23.82
N ILE A 183 -1.11 -0.90 23.66
CA ILE A 183 0.20 -1.08 23.00
C ILE A 183 1.04 -2.11 23.74
N MET A 184 1.14 -2.03 25.06
CA MET A 184 1.86 -3.03 25.87
C MET A 184 1.34 -4.45 25.67
N ALA A 185 0.01 -4.62 25.60
CA ALA A 185 -0.60 -5.92 25.36
C ALA A 185 -0.32 -6.45 23.94
N LEU A 186 -0.30 -5.57 22.94
CA LEU A 186 0.04 -5.90 21.57
C LEU A 186 1.51 -6.35 21.44
N GLU A 187 2.42 -5.63 22.09
CA GLU A 187 3.87 -5.96 22.10
C GLU A 187 4.18 -7.25 22.84
N ALA A 188 3.47 -7.52 23.92
CA ALA A 188 3.60 -8.78 24.67
C ALA A 188 3.01 -10.00 23.93
N SER A 189 2.33 -9.77 22.82
CA SER A 189 1.71 -10.82 22.01
C SER A 189 2.74 -11.55 21.15
N ASN A 190 2.62 -12.87 21.01
CA ASN A 190 3.39 -13.66 20.04
C ASN A 190 2.81 -13.58 18.60
N ASN A 191 1.97 -12.57 18.31
CA ASN A 191 1.31 -12.40 17.03
C ASN A 191 1.98 -11.24 16.24
N ALA A 192 2.61 -11.56 15.12
CA ALA A 192 3.30 -10.59 14.29
C ALA A 192 2.40 -9.43 13.81
N SER A 193 1.13 -9.69 13.51
CA SER A 193 0.19 -8.63 13.14
C SER A 193 -0.12 -7.69 14.30
N ALA A 194 -0.17 -8.19 15.52
CA ALA A 194 -0.35 -7.38 16.72
C ALA A 194 0.86 -6.46 16.95
N ASN A 195 2.08 -7.02 16.85
CA ASN A 195 3.31 -6.26 17.00
C ASN A 195 3.43 -5.17 15.93
N ALA A 196 3.10 -5.47 14.67
CA ALA A 196 3.10 -4.49 13.58
C ALA A 196 2.11 -3.33 13.81
N VAL A 197 0.95 -3.60 14.44
CA VAL A 197 0.00 -2.54 14.83
C VAL A 197 0.56 -1.68 15.98
N ALA A 198 1.23 -2.29 16.96
CA ALA A 198 1.87 -1.55 18.05
C ALA A 198 2.96 -0.60 17.52
N GLU A 199 3.85 -1.10 16.65
CA GLU A 199 4.89 -0.30 16.00
C GLU A 199 4.28 0.85 15.18
N PHE A 200 3.26 0.56 14.39
CA PHE A 200 2.55 1.56 13.59
C PHE A 200 1.92 2.65 14.47
N GLU A 201 1.27 2.27 15.59
CA GLU A 201 0.62 3.22 16.48
C GLU A 201 1.63 4.15 17.15
N LYS A 202 2.82 3.66 17.52
CA LYS A 202 3.92 4.47 18.06
C LYS A 202 4.49 5.43 17.02
N GLU A 203 4.69 4.97 15.78
CA GLU A 203 5.24 5.78 14.69
C GLU A 203 4.34 6.95 14.31
N TYR A 204 3.04 6.70 14.18
CA TYR A 204 2.10 7.71 13.67
C TYR A 204 1.38 8.52 14.76
N PHE A 205 1.52 8.14 16.02
CA PHE A 205 0.93 8.83 17.16
C PHE A 205 1.94 8.93 18.33
N PRO A 206 3.07 9.64 18.13
CA PRO A 206 4.22 9.65 19.06
C PRO A 206 3.92 10.32 20.42
N GLU A 207 2.85 11.11 20.54
CA GLU A 207 2.44 11.73 21.81
C GLU A 207 2.10 10.75 22.95
N LEU A 208 2.34 9.47 22.75
CA LEU A 208 2.17 8.43 23.77
C LEU A 208 3.42 8.20 24.62
N ASP A 209 4.56 8.68 24.15
CA ASP A 209 5.87 8.46 24.81
C ASP A 209 6.17 9.54 25.86
N GLU A 210 5.32 10.56 26.00
CA GLU A 210 5.35 11.57 27.07
C GLU A 210 4.40 11.20 28.24
#